data_505fba1af7127f015eb6998fcd6db88f
#
_entry.id   505fba1af7127f015eb6998fcd6db88f
#
_cell.length_a   1.000
_cell.length_b   1.000
_cell.length_c   1.000
_cell.angle_alpha   90.00
_cell.angle_beta   90.00
_cell.angle_gamma   90.00
#
_symmetry.space_group_name_H-M   'P 1'
#
loop_
_entity.id
_entity.type
_entity.pdbx_description
1 polymer ?
#
loop_
_entity_poly.entity_id
_entity_poly.type
_entity_poly.pdbx_seq_one_letter_code
_entity_poly.pdbx_strand_id
1 'polypeptide(L)'
;MKLINTFVINEGTKLFVTLYPNPDKESVILLHGGPGLPDSMPAIMEHLSEKYNVILFHQRGTLKSPCLNNDYSLEKYISDIVSIARHFNLPTFHLLGHSWGGLYAQIFAAKHQNLVLSLFIISPAPGTGKQWKEGMSEVTAYHKSMSSAIELVEMVIAATLGVLGMDEGYQKLFARMAINFNKRFKTSEVSSFEISCVKAKPILPTLKAILKYPLLEPIASPNIKITVLFGDDDIIGKSRKYIYERLPKAIFHIVPQSGHLPWLHNPEVFFTILNGHYNLNH
;
A
#
# COMPACT_ATOMS: atom_id res chain seq x y z
N MET A 1 10.33 -5.14 -21.22
CA MET A 1 9.47 -4.04 -21.75
C MET A 1 9.96 -2.69 -21.24
N LYS A 2 9.68 -1.58 -21.94
CA LYS A 2 10.15 -0.24 -21.51
C LYS A 2 9.11 0.38 -20.57
N LEU A 3 9.54 0.80 -19.38
CA LEU A 3 8.73 1.54 -18.42
C LEU A 3 8.28 2.88 -19.01
N ILE A 4 7.01 3.22 -18.84
CA ILE A 4 6.42 4.49 -19.28
C ILE A 4 5.90 5.26 -18.07
N ASN A 5 6.17 6.57 -18.02
CA ASN A 5 5.59 7.47 -17.05
C ASN A 5 4.59 8.40 -17.74
N THR A 6 3.44 8.58 -17.12
CA THR A 6 2.36 9.45 -17.62
C THR A 6 1.59 10.08 -16.45
N PHE A 7 0.53 10.82 -16.77
CA PHE A 7 -0.33 11.43 -15.78
C PHE A 7 -1.80 11.15 -16.09
N VAL A 8 -2.57 10.89 -15.04
CA VAL A 8 -4.02 10.80 -15.10
C VAL A 8 -4.62 11.90 -14.25
N ILE A 9 -5.62 12.61 -14.76
CA ILE A 9 -6.27 13.69 -14.01
C ILE A 9 -7.58 13.17 -13.41
N ASN A 10 -7.72 13.38 -12.10
CA ASN A 10 -8.97 13.13 -11.37
C ASN A 10 -9.30 14.32 -10.49
N GLU A 11 -10.34 15.05 -10.83
CA GLU A 11 -10.93 16.15 -10.05
C GLU A 11 -9.89 17.08 -9.38
N GLY A 12 -9.03 17.70 -10.19
CA GLY A 12 -7.99 18.64 -9.74
C GLY A 12 -6.73 17.98 -9.15
N THR A 13 -6.66 16.65 -9.16
CA THR A 13 -5.43 15.91 -8.81
C THR A 13 -4.80 15.37 -10.07
N LYS A 14 -3.50 15.62 -10.24
CA LYS A 14 -2.69 15.10 -11.34
C LYS A 14 -1.92 13.89 -10.82
N LEU A 15 -2.42 12.69 -11.06
CA LEU A 15 -1.80 11.45 -10.60
C LEU A 15 -0.64 11.06 -11.50
N PHE A 16 0.54 10.91 -10.93
CA PHE A 16 1.71 10.38 -11.62
C PHE A 16 1.59 8.86 -11.69
N VAL A 17 1.63 8.32 -12.90
CA VAL A 17 1.47 6.89 -13.18
C VAL A 17 2.72 6.34 -13.82
N THR A 18 3.17 5.20 -13.32
CA THR A 18 4.23 4.38 -13.89
C THR A 18 3.60 3.10 -14.44
N LEU A 19 3.94 2.74 -15.66
CA LEU A 19 3.32 1.66 -16.42
C LEU A 19 4.35 0.78 -17.10
N TYR A 20 4.24 -0.56 -16.94
CA TYR A 20 4.79 -1.55 -17.87
C TYR A 20 3.67 -1.94 -18.85
N PRO A 21 3.66 -1.39 -20.07
CA PRO A 21 2.56 -1.60 -21.01
C PRO A 21 2.57 -3.03 -21.58
N ASN A 22 1.45 -3.69 -21.46
CA ASN A 22 1.17 -4.98 -22.10
C ASN A 22 -0.31 -4.99 -22.52
N PRO A 23 -0.68 -4.26 -23.59
CA PRO A 23 -2.07 -3.90 -23.91
C PRO A 23 -2.98 -5.09 -24.20
N ASP A 24 -2.41 -6.22 -24.64
CA ASP A 24 -3.16 -7.44 -24.96
C ASP A 24 -3.36 -8.36 -23.74
N LYS A 25 -2.94 -7.92 -22.56
CA LYS A 25 -3.02 -8.69 -21.32
C LYS A 25 -3.93 -8.01 -20.31
N GLU A 26 -4.42 -8.83 -19.35
CA GLU A 26 -5.12 -8.29 -18.19
C GLU A 26 -4.23 -7.31 -17.40
N SER A 27 -4.88 -6.37 -16.74
CA SER A 27 -4.17 -5.31 -16.02
C SER A 27 -4.13 -5.58 -14.52
N VAL A 28 -3.00 -5.25 -13.90
CA VAL A 28 -2.85 -5.20 -12.44
C VAL A 28 -2.58 -3.75 -12.02
N ILE A 29 -3.43 -3.20 -11.16
CA ILE A 29 -3.21 -1.89 -10.54
C ILE A 29 -2.58 -2.11 -9.16
N LEU A 30 -1.41 -1.51 -8.92
CA LEU A 30 -0.67 -1.58 -7.67
C LEU A 30 -0.95 -0.35 -6.81
N LEU A 31 -1.23 -0.60 -5.53
CA LEU A 31 -1.53 0.41 -4.51
C LEU A 31 -0.45 0.35 -3.43
N HIS A 32 0.49 1.30 -3.46
CA HIS A 32 1.59 1.35 -2.51
C HIS A 32 1.14 1.69 -1.08
N GLY A 33 2.00 1.44 -0.10
CA GLY A 33 1.80 1.76 1.31
C GLY A 33 1.74 3.27 1.59
N GLY A 34 1.78 3.64 2.85
CA GLY A 34 1.67 5.03 3.31
C GLY A 34 0.64 5.18 4.41
N PRO A 35 -0.22 6.21 4.41
CA PRO A 35 -0.47 7.23 3.37
C PRO A 35 0.67 8.24 3.22
N GLY A 36 0.81 8.80 2.00
CA GLY A 36 1.74 9.89 1.71
C GLY A 36 3.21 9.48 1.51
N LEU A 37 3.53 8.19 1.58
CA LEU A 37 4.86 7.64 1.30
C LEU A 37 4.81 6.78 0.02
N PRO A 38 5.20 7.31 -1.15
CA PRO A 38 5.23 6.53 -2.38
C PRO A 38 6.30 5.43 -2.34
N ASP A 39 5.98 4.31 -2.95
CA ASP A 39 6.88 3.21 -3.19
C ASP A 39 6.73 2.76 -4.64
N SER A 40 7.83 2.67 -5.37
CA SER A 40 7.84 2.26 -6.78
C SER A 40 7.67 0.75 -6.96
N MET A 41 7.81 -0.04 -5.91
CA MET A 41 7.63 -1.51 -5.90
C MET A 41 8.27 -2.23 -7.12
N PRO A 42 9.51 -1.92 -7.51
CA PRO A 42 10.07 -2.29 -8.82
C PRO A 42 10.12 -3.80 -9.03
N ALA A 43 10.54 -4.57 -8.02
CA ALA A 43 10.63 -6.02 -8.13
C ALA A 43 9.26 -6.68 -8.40
N ILE A 44 8.19 -6.16 -7.77
CA ILE A 44 6.83 -6.67 -8.01
C ILE A 44 6.32 -6.24 -9.39
N MET A 45 6.54 -4.98 -9.77
CA MET A 45 6.13 -4.47 -11.08
C MET A 45 6.80 -5.23 -12.22
N GLU A 46 8.12 -5.41 -12.14
CA GLU A 46 8.92 -6.11 -13.14
C GLU A 46 8.45 -7.56 -13.29
N HIS A 47 8.32 -8.27 -12.17
CA HIS A 47 7.87 -9.67 -12.16
C HIS A 47 6.49 -9.85 -12.79
N LEU A 48 5.52 -9.00 -12.44
CA LEU A 48 4.18 -9.08 -13.01
C LEU A 48 4.14 -8.67 -14.49
N SER A 49 5.06 -7.80 -14.93
CA SER A 49 5.08 -7.27 -16.31
C SER A 49 5.34 -8.33 -17.37
N GLU A 50 5.82 -9.52 -17.00
CA GLU A 50 6.00 -10.65 -17.91
C GLU A 50 4.68 -11.12 -18.53
N LYS A 51 3.58 -11.05 -17.78
CA LYS A 51 2.26 -11.57 -18.19
C LYS A 51 1.11 -10.56 -18.09
N TYR A 52 1.32 -9.43 -17.45
CA TYR A 52 0.28 -8.42 -17.19
C TYR A 52 0.67 -7.04 -17.69
N ASN A 53 -0.33 -6.23 -17.96
CA ASN A 53 -0.20 -4.78 -18.06
C ASN A 53 -0.16 -4.22 -16.64
N VAL A 54 0.97 -3.68 -16.18
CA VAL A 54 1.19 -3.34 -14.77
C VAL A 54 1.20 -1.84 -14.56
N ILE A 55 0.30 -1.34 -13.71
CA ILE A 55 0.06 0.06 -13.46
C ILE A 55 0.29 0.35 -11.97
N LEU A 56 1.20 1.25 -11.67
CA LEU A 56 1.38 1.82 -10.34
C LEU A 56 1.21 3.34 -10.41
N PHE A 57 0.60 3.94 -9.41
CA PHE A 57 0.50 5.39 -9.36
C PHE A 57 0.84 5.94 -7.98
N HIS A 58 1.40 7.13 -7.95
CA HIS A 58 1.58 7.89 -6.72
C HIS A 58 0.22 8.40 -6.25
N GLN A 59 -0.11 8.09 -5.00
CA GLN A 59 -1.35 8.55 -4.40
C GLN A 59 -1.39 10.07 -4.30
N ARG A 60 -2.63 10.62 -4.29
CA ARG A 60 -2.88 12.07 -4.21
C ARG A 60 -2.15 12.75 -3.06
N GLY A 61 -1.62 13.93 -3.30
CA GLY A 61 -0.94 14.78 -2.34
C GLY A 61 0.57 14.58 -2.22
N THR A 62 1.16 13.57 -2.88
CA THR A 62 2.63 13.43 -2.98
C THR A 62 3.22 14.44 -3.95
N LEU A 63 4.54 14.61 -3.95
CA LEU A 63 5.23 15.59 -4.81
C LEU A 63 4.88 15.40 -6.30
N LYS A 64 4.89 14.17 -6.80
CA LYS A 64 4.57 13.86 -8.19
C LYS A 64 3.06 13.86 -8.50
N SER A 65 2.20 13.79 -7.46
CA SER A 65 0.74 13.78 -7.58
C SER A 65 0.08 14.88 -6.76
N PRO A 66 0.33 16.16 -7.07
CA PRO A 66 -0.20 17.29 -6.30
C PRO A 66 -1.74 17.30 -6.34
N CYS A 67 -2.35 17.50 -5.17
CA CYS A 67 -3.80 17.60 -5.01
C CYS A 67 -4.19 19.06 -4.75
N LEU A 68 -4.70 19.75 -5.78
CA LEU A 68 -4.97 21.18 -5.72
C LEU A 68 -6.20 21.53 -4.88
N ASN A 69 -7.23 20.69 -4.90
CA ASN A 69 -8.46 20.88 -4.13
C ASN A 69 -8.35 20.46 -2.65
N ASN A 70 -7.21 19.87 -2.23
CA ASN A 70 -6.95 19.39 -0.88
C ASN A 70 -7.98 18.38 -0.33
N ASP A 71 -8.68 17.67 -1.20
CA ASP A 71 -9.61 16.62 -0.80
C ASP A 71 -8.89 15.28 -0.69
N TYR A 72 -8.68 14.85 0.56
CA TYR A 72 -8.03 13.60 0.95
C TYR A 72 -9.01 12.61 1.59
N SER A 73 -10.29 12.71 1.24
CA SER A 73 -11.31 11.74 1.64
C SER A 73 -11.06 10.36 1.03
N LEU A 74 -11.51 9.29 1.68
CA LEU A 74 -11.34 7.93 1.15
C LEU A 74 -12.08 7.74 -0.17
N GLU A 75 -13.21 8.42 -0.35
CA GLU A 75 -13.97 8.46 -1.60
C GLU A 75 -13.09 8.94 -2.77
N LYS A 76 -12.21 9.92 -2.53
CA LYS A 76 -11.32 10.44 -3.57
C LYS A 76 -10.18 9.47 -3.89
N TYR A 77 -9.62 8.77 -2.88
CA TYR A 77 -8.66 7.67 -3.14
C TYR A 77 -9.31 6.54 -3.97
N ILE A 78 -10.57 6.21 -3.68
CA ILE A 78 -11.32 5.22 -4.46
C ILE A 78 -11.58 5.74 -5.88
N SER A 79 -11.98 7.01 -6.05
CA SER A 79 -12.21 7.60 -7.36
C SER A 79 -10.93 7.71 -8.20
N ASP A 80 -9.75 7.79 -7.58
CA ASP A 80 -8.47 7.76 -8.31
C ASP A 80 -8.29 6.44 -9.05
N ILE A 81 -8.60 5.31 -8.41
CA ILE A 81 -8.53 3.98 -9.05
C ILE A 81 -9.50 3.92 -10.24
N VAL A 82 -10.74 4.40 -10.07
CA VAL A 82 -11.73 4.44 -11.16
C VAL A 82 -11.25 5.31 -12.31
N SER A 83 -10.63 6.47 -12.03
CA SER A 83 -10.12 7.37 -13.06
C SER A 83 -8.93 6.77 -13.81
N ILE A 84 -8.07 6.03 -13.13
CA ILE A 84 -6.97 5.28 -13.77
C ILE A 84 -7.54 4.18 -14.66
N ALA A 85 -8.46 3.36 -14.15
CA ALA A 85 -9.10 2.32 -14.94
C ALA A 85 -9.79 2.88 -16.19
N ARG A 86 -10.50 3.99 -16.06
CA ARG A 86 -11.15 4.67 -17.20
C ARG A 86 -10.13 5.21 -18.21
N HIS A 87 -9.05 5.85 -17.75
CA HIS A 87 -8.01 6.42 -18.63
C HIS A 87 -7.34 5.35 -19.49
N PHE A 88 -7.10 4.16 -18.94
CA PHE A 88 -6.50 3.04 -19.65
C PHE A 88 -7.53 2.08 -20.27
N ASN A 89 -8.82 2.45 -20.29
CA ASN A 89 -9.91 1.63 -20.84
C ASN A 89 -9.97 0.22 -20.24
N LEU A 90 -9.81 0.08 -18.94
CA LEU A 90 -9.85 -1.20 -18.23
C LEU A 90 -11.29 -1.53 -17.78
N PRO A 91 -11.99 -2.48 -18.43
CA PRO A 91 -13.32 -2.90 -17.99
C PRO A 91 -13.28 -3.65 -16.66
N THR A 92 -12.22 -4.42 -16.45
CA THR A 92 -11.91 -5.14 -15.22
C THR A 92 -10.38 -5.19 -15.03
N PHE A 93 -9.94 -5.38 -13.79
CA PHE A 93 -8.51 -5.44 -13.46
C PHE A 93 -8.27 -6.17 -12.15
N HIS A 94 -7.03 -6.61 -11.94
CA HIS A 94 -6.56 -7.11 -10.66
C HIS A 94 -6.08 -5.94 -9.78
N LEU A 95 -6.27 -6.07 -8.46
CA LEU A 95 -5.71 -5.14 -7.48
C LEU A 95 -4.64 -5.83 -6.64
N LEU A 96 -3.49 -5.16 -6.51
CA LEU A 96 -2.47 -5.52 -5.55
C LEU A 96 -2.27 -4.34 -4.60
N GLY A 97 -2.38 -4.56 -3.29
CA GLY A 97 -2.23 -3.49 -2.30
C GLY A 97 -1.31 -3.85 -1.14
N HIS A 98 -0.39 -2.95 -0.80
CA HIS A 98 0.50 -3.10 0.34
C HIS A 98 0.11 -2.14 1.48
N SER A 99 0.07 -2.65 2.73
CA SER A 99 -0.12 -1.83 3.93
C SER A 99 -1.39 -0.95 3.85
N TRP A 100 -1.27 0.37 3.87
CA TRP A 100 -2.36 1.30 3.59
C TRP A 100 -3.01 1.05 2.21
N GLY A 101 -2.20 0.77 1.18
CA GLY A 101 -2.71 0.36 -0.13
C GLY A 101 -3.59 -0.88 -0.06
N GLY A 102 -3.24 -1.84 0.80
CA GLY A 102 -4.04 -3.02 1.08
C GLY A 102 -5.37 -2.72 1.78
N LEU A 103 -5.43 -1.68 2.62
CA LEU A 103 -6.68 -1.26 3.25
C LEU A 103 -7.64 -0.64 2.23
N TYR A 104 -7.20 0.35 1.46
CA TYR A 104 -8.15 0.97 0.54
C TYR A 104 -8.44 0.11 -0.70
N ALA A 105 -7.60 -0.89 -1.03
CA ALA A 105 -7.94 -1.94 -1.97
C ALA A 105 -9.16 -2.77 -1.51
N GLN A 106 -9.24 -3.09 -0.21
CA GLN A 106 -10.41 -3.76 0.36
C GLN A 106 -11.66 -2.89 0.28
N ILE A 107 -11.54 -1.58 0.56
CA ILE A 107 -12.65 -0.62 0.44
C ILE A 107 -13.12 -0.53 -1.01
N PHE A 108 -12.19 -0.47 -1.96
CA PHE A 108 -12.49 -0.46 -3.39
C PHE A 108 -13.22 -1.74 -3.81
N ALA A 109 -12.67 -2.90 -3.47
CA ALA A 109 -13.26 -4.20 -3.82
C ALA A 109 -14.67 -4.38 -3.24
N ALA A 110 -14.93 -3.87 -2.01
CA ALA A 110 -16.27 -3.91 -1.42
C ALA A 110 -17.30 -3.05 -2.20
N LYS A 111 -16.87 -1.91 -2.75
CA LYS A 111 -17.75 -0.96 -3.47
C LYS A 111 -17.87 -1.25 -4.97
N HIS A 112 -16.86 -1.86 -5.57
CA HIS A 112 -16.72 -2.01 -7.02
C HIS A 112 -16.33 -3.45 -7.40
N GLN A 113 -17.00 -4.45 -6.82
CA GLN A 113 -16.71 -5.87 -7.06
C GLN A 113 -16.72 -6.24 -8.55
N ASN A 114 -17.59 -5.63 -9.33
CA ASN A 114 -17.72 -5.85 -10.76
C ASN A 114 -16.51 -5.40 -11.59
N LEU A 115 -15.63 -4.57 -11.03
CA LEU A 115 -14.41 -4.12 -11.70
C LEU A 115 -13.17 -4.94 -11.31
N VAL A 116 -13.25 -5.75 -10.24
CA VAL A 116 -12.10 -6.45 -9.67
C VAL A 116 -12.09 -7.91 -10.07
N LEU A 117 -11.05 -8.36 -10.78
CA LEU A 117 -10.82 -9.75 -11.15
C LEU A 117 -10.26 -10.57 -9.99
N SER A 118 -9.30 -10.02 -9.26
CA SER A 118 -8.76 -10.62 -8.04
C SER A 118 -8.13 -9.55 -7.14
N LEU A 119 -7.89 -9.91 -5.88
CA LEU A 119 -7.32 -9.04 -4.87
C LEU A 119 -6.15 -9.73 -4.19
N PHE A 120 -4.94 -9.16 -4.33
CA PHE A 120 -3.73 -9.61 -3.65
C PHE A 120 -3.28 -8.56 -2.64
N ILE A 121 -3.24 -8.91 -1.37
CA ILE A 121 -3.01 -7.95 -0.29
C ILE A 121 -1.79 -8.35 0.53
N ILE A 122 -0.83 -7.44 0.65
CA ILE A 122 0.43 -7.61 1.34
C ILE A 122 0.40 -6.79 2.63
N SER A 123 0.53 -7.45 3.78
CA SER A 123 0.66 -6.78 5.09
C SER A 123 -0.35 -5.62 5.29
N PRO A 124 -1.65 -5.82 5.02
CA PRO A 124 -2.61 -4.72 5.00
C PRO A 124 -2.79 -4.08 6.37
N ALA A 125 -3.03 -2.76 6.38
CA ALA A 125 -3.49 -2.08 7.59
C ALA A 125 -4.84 -2.66 8.05
N PRO A 126 -5.08 -2.78 9.37
CA PRO A 126 -6.14 -3.65 9.93
C PRO A 126 -7.56 -3.16 9.65
N GLY A 127 -7.76 -1.87 9.41
CA GLY A 127 -9.08 -1.31 9.12
C GLY A 127 -9.17 0.18 9.42
N THR A 128 -10.39 0.68 9.56
CA THR A 128 -10.73 2.09 9.81
C THR A 128 -11.09 2.34 11.27
N GLY A 129 -11.25 3.59 11.66
CA GLY A 129 -11.71 3.95 12.99
C GLY A 129 -10.85 3.37 14.12
N LYS A 130 -11.49 2.62 15.03
CA LYS A 130 -10.80 1.96 16.17
C LYS A 130 -9.79 0.91 15.73
N GLN A 131 -10.06 0.20 14.64
CA GLN A 131 -9.15 -0.84 14.13
C GLN A 131 -7.83 -0.22 13.63
N TRP A 132 -7.90 0.96 12.98
CA TRP A 132 -6.73 1.73 12.61
C TRP A 132 -5.91 2.14 13.84
N LYS A 133 -6.58 2.65 14.91
CA LYS A 133 -5.89 3.06 16.15
C LYS A 133 -5.13 1.89 16.79
N GLU A 134 -5.74 0.71 16.85
CA GLU A 134 -5.09 -0.50 17.37
C GLU A 134 -3.85 -0.87 16.54
N GLY A 135 -3.96 -0.90 15.20
CA GLY A 135 -2.82 -1.15 14.33
C GLY A 135 -1.71 -0.13 14.49
N MET A 136 -2.04 1.18 14.57
CA MET A 136 -1.04 2.23 14.82
C MET A 136 -0.34 2.09 16.17
N SER A 137 -1.03 1.59 17.20
CA SER A 137 -0.40 1.26 18.48
C SER A 137 0.64 0.13 18.32
N GLU A 138 0.34 -0.91 17.52
CA GLU A 138 1.28 -1.99 17.21
C GLU A 138 2.48 -1.48 16.42
N VAL A 139 2.25 -0.66 15.37
CA VAL A 139 3.31 -0.01 14.59
C VAL A 139 4.23 0.82 15.48
N THR A 140 3.65 1.60 16.40
CA THR A 140 4.42 2.41 17.36
C THR A 140 5.25 1.54 18.29
N ALA A 141 4.65 0.45 18.83
CA ALA A 141 5.37 -0.49 19.69
C ALA A 141 6.53 -1.19 18.95
N TYR A 142 6.31 -1.56 17.68
CA TYR A 142 7.35 -2.13 16.82
C TYR A 142 8.53 -1.16 16.66
N HIS A 143 8.28 0.08 16.23
CA HIS A 143 9.35 1.06 16.04
C HIS A 143 10.06 1.38 17.35
N LYS A 144 9.34 1.42 18.47
CA LYS A 144 9.95 1.57 19.81
C LYS A 144 10.90 0.42 20.14
N SER A 145 10.57 -0.83 19.79
CA SER A 145 11.43 -1.99 20.01
C SER A 145 12.66 -2.04 19.09
N MET A 146 12.60 -1.35 17.94
CA MET A 146 13.68 -1.29 16.95
C MET A 146 14.62 -0.11 17.12
N SER A 147 14.31 0.86 17.99
CA SER A 147 15.03 2.13 18.07
C SER A 147 15.66 2.32 19.45
N SER A 148 16.85 2.91 19.47
CA SER A 148 17.47 3.43 20.70
C SER A 148 16.68 4.63 21.23
N ALA A 149 16.97 5.06 22.48
CA ALA A 149 16.33 6.22 23.08
C ALA A 149 16.56 7.50 22.27
N ILE A 150 17.75 7.67 21.71
CA ILE A 150 18.09 8.83 20.86
C ILE A 150 17.27 8.80 19.58
N GLU A 151 17.24 7.66 18.88
CA GLU A 151 16.44 7.49 17.65
C GLU A 151 14.95 7.73 17.89
N LEU A 152 14.41 7.34 19.05
CA LEU A 152 13.02 7.62 19.41
C LEU A 152 12.76 9.12 19.58
N VAL A 153 13.67 9.84 20.23
CA VAL A 153 13.57 11.30 20.37
C VAL A 153 13.60 11.97 18.98
N GLU A 154 14.52 11.54 18.11
CA GLU A 154 14.59 12.03 16.73
C GLU A 154 13.28 11.76 15.96
N MET A 155 12.69 10.57 16.11
CA MET A 155 11.39 10.24 15.48
C MET A 155 10.26 11.12 16.00
N VAL A 156 10.22 11.42 17.30
CA VAL A 156 9.21 12.31 17.90
C VAL A 156 9.37 13.74 17.37
N ILE A 157 10.60 14.25 17.32
CA ILE A 157 10.89 15.58 16.76
C ILE A 157 10.46 15.61 15.27
N ALA A 158 10.86 14.61 14.49
CA ALA A 158 10.53 14.50 13.08
C ALA A 158 9.00 14.45 12.84
N ALA A 159 8.28 13.65 13.63
CA ALA A 159 6.82 13.59 13.59
C ALA A 159 6.18 14.93 13.92
N THR A 160 6.69 15.63 14.95
CA THR A 160 6.20 16.96 15.37
C THR A 160 6.37 18.00 14.25
N LEU A 161 7.56 18.05 13.64
CA LEU A 161 7.83 18.94 12.50
C LEU A 161 6.90 18.62 11.31
N GLY A 162 6.67 17.33 11.03
CA GLY A 162 5.73 16.90 10.01
C GLY A 162 4.29 17.36 10.28
N VAL A 163 3.82 17.23 11.52
CA VAL A 163 2.50 17.70 11.96
C VAL A 163 2.36 19.22 11.81
N LEU A 164 3.45 19.96 12.01
CA LEU A 164 3.51 21.41 11.78
C LEU A 164 3.59 21.80 10.29
N GLY A 165 3.55 20.81 9.37
CA GLY A 165 3.49 21.03 7.93
C GLY A 165 4.85 21.02 7.23
N MET A 166 5.93 20.66 7.90
CA MET A 166 7.27 20.59 7.32
C MET A 166 7.48 19.21 6.66
N ASP A 167 7.70 19.20 5.35
CA ASP A 167 7.92 17.97 4.57
C ASP A 167 9.10 17.16 5.10
N GLU A 168 10.22 17.82 5.42
CA GLU A 168 11.42 17.17 5.94
C GLU A 168 11.16 16.41 7.25
N GLY A 169 10.18 16.84 8.04
CA GLY A 169 9.78 16.13 9.26
C GLY A 169 9.29 14.72 8.94
N TYR A 170 8.31 14.60 8.07
CA TYR A 170 7.81 13.27 7.64
C TYR A 170 8.82 12.49 6.81
N GLN A 171 9.64 13.17 5.99
CA GLN A 171 10.71 12.51 5.25
C GLN A 171 11.71 11.83 6.20
N LYS A 172 12.18 12.52 7.24
CA LYS A 172 13.06 11.94 8.27
C LYS A 172 12.38 10.81 9.05
N LEU A 173 11.11 10.98 9.42
CA LEU A 173 10.35 9.95 10.12
C LEU A 173 10.24 8.67 9.28
N PHE A 174 9.81 8.78 8.02
CA PHE A 174 9.64 7.63 7.15
C PHE A 174 10.97 6.97 6.75
N ALA A 175 12.05 7.76 6.60
CA ALA A 175 13.38 7.20 6.40
C ALA A 175 13.80 6.32 7.60
N ARG A 176 13.56 6.77 8.83
CA ARG A 176 13.83 5.97 10.02
C ARG A 176 12.94 4.74 10.11
N MET A 177 11.66 4.87 9.78
CA MET A 177 10.73 3.73 9.73
C MET A 177 11.18 2.68 8.71
N ALA A 178 11.64 3.09 7.52
CA ALA A 178 12.17 2.20 6.50
C ALA A 178 13.41 1.42 6.99
N ILE A 179 14.32 2.07 7.70
CA ILE A 179 15.46 1.40 8.35
C ILE A 179 14.96 0.35 9.36
N ASN A 180 14.00 0.71 10.20
CA ASN A 180 13.48 -0.18 11.22
C ASN A 180 12.78 -1.42 10.62
N PHE A 181 12.08 -1.29 9.47
CA PHE A 181 11.46 -2.43 8.80
C PHE A 181 12.46 -3.50 8.39
N ASN A 182 13.70 -3.11 8.06
CA ASN A 182 14.73 -4.02 7.58
C ASN A 182 15.69 -4.52 8.68
N LYS A 183 15.67 -3.91 9.89
CA LYS A 183 16.71 -4.07 10.92
C LYS A 183 16.91 -5.52 11.41
N ARG A 184 15.87 -6.35 11.35
CA ARG A 184 15.93 -7.78 11.77
C ARG A 184 16.19 -8.75 10.63
N PHE A 185 16.18 -8.28 9.40
CA PHE A 185 16.23 -9.15 8.22
C PHE A 185 17.51 -8.94 7.44
N LYS A 186 17.99 -10.03 6.82
CA LYS A 186 19.10 -9.96 5.87
C LYS A 186 18.50 -9.63 4.50
N THR A 187 18.60 -8.39 4.09
CA THR A 187 18.24 -7.97 2.74
C THR A 187 19.41 -7.24 2.11
N SER A 188 19.68 -7.53 0.84
CA SER A 188 20.65 -6.79 0.02
C SER A 188 20.02 -5.56 -0.66
N GLU A 189 18.71 -5.47 -0.66
CA GLU A 189 17.99 -4.41 -1.33
C GLU A 189 17.61 -3.29 -0.35
N VAL A 190 17.79 -2.06 -0.80
CA VAL A 190 17.28 -0.87 -0.13
C VAL A 190 15.80 -0.74 -0.48
N SER A 191 14.99 -0.32 0.50
CA SER A 191 13.58 0.01 0.26
C SER A 191 13.42 0.96 -0.92
N SER A 192 12.46 0.67 -1.80
CA SER A 192 12.09 1.49 -2.95
C SER A 192 11.21 2.70 -2.60
N PHE A 193 11.10 3.05 -1.32
CA PHE A 193 10.35 4.22 -0.85
C PHE A 193 10.92 5.52 -1.41
N GLU A 194 10.06 6.30 -2.05
CA GLU A 194 10.44 7.60 -2.61
C GLU A 194 10.31 8.72 -1.56
N ILE A 195 11.21 8.70 -0.56
CA ILE A 195 11.19 9.60 0.60
C ILE A 195 11.12 11.07 0.19
N SER A 196 11.86 11.49 -0.83
CA SER A 196 11.85 12.87 -1.33
C SER A 196 10.51 13.32 -1.91
N CYS A 197 9.64 12.38 -2.27
CA CYS A 197 8.30 12.65 -2.77
C CYS A 197 7.24 12.82 -1.66
N VAL A 198 7.60 12.58 -0.40
CA VAL A 198 6.71 12.78 0.75
C VAL A 198 6.40 14.26 0.93
N LYS A 199 5.11 14.56 1.11
CA LYS A 199 4.59 15.87 1.49
C LYS A 199 3.83 15.78 2.81
N ALA A 200 4.00 16.76 3.69
CA ALA A 200 3.32 16.78 4.98
C ALA A 200 1.80 17.01 4.83
N LYS A 201 1.42 17.82 3.86
CA LYS A 201 0.05 18.28 3.65
C LYS A 201 -1.02 17.18 3.57
N PRO A 202 -0.84 16.05 2.83
CA PRO A 202 -1.87 15.02 2.72
C PRO A 202 -2.00 14.13 3.95
N ILE A 203 -0.95 14.01 4.79
CA ILE A 203 -0.85 12.94 5.78
C ILE A 203 -1.93 13.05 6.86
N LEU A 204 -2.00 14.19 7.56
CA LEU A 204 -3.00 14.38 8.62
C LEU A 204 -4.45 14.34 8.13
N PRO A 205 -4.83 15.00 7.02
CA PRO A 205 -6.19 14.87 6.49
C PRO A 205 -6.55 13.44 6.12
N THR A 206 -5.64 12.68 5.50
CA THR A 206 -5.86 11.26 5.17
C THR A 206 -6.04 10.42 6.43
N LEU A 207 -5.19 10.59 7.45
CA LEU A 207 -5.34 9.89 8.72
C LEU A 207 -6.68 10.22 9.40
N LYS A 208 -7.11 11.48 9.38
CA LYS A 208 -8.42 11.90 9.88
C LYS A 208 -9.57 11.25 9.09
N ALA A 209 -9.44 11.14 7.78
CA ALA A 209 -10.42 10.46 6.94
C ALA A 209 -10.52 8.98 7.29
N ILE A 210 -9.40 8.26 7.44
CA ILE A 210 -9.38 6.86 7.86
C ILE A 210 -10.04 6.67 9.23
N LEU A 211 -9.74 7.54 10.19
CA LEU A 211 -10.29 7.47 11.54
C LEU A 211 -11.80 7.72 11.61
N LYS A 212 -12.32 8.54 10.71
CA LYS A 212 -13.76 8.89 10.63
C LYS A 212 -14.56 7.94 9.74
N TYR A 213 -13.88 7.18 8.88
CA TYR A 213 -14.57 6.27 7.97
C TYR A 213 -15.27 5.16 8.74
N PRO A 214 -16.47 4.75 8.34
CA PRO A 214 -17.18 3.63 8.98
C PRO A 214 -16.32 2.38 9.06
N LEU A 215 -16.57 1.53 10.04
CA LEU A 215 -15.94 0.21 10.09
C LEU A 215 -16.33 -0.58 8.84
N LEU A 216 -15.36 -1.30 8.30
CA LEU A 216 -15.58 -2.07 7.08
C LEU A 216 -16.37 -3.33 7.39
N GLU A 217 -17.42 -3.56 6.61
CA GLU A 217 -18.22 -4.78 6.69
C GLU A 217 -17.46 -5.99 6.10
N PRO A 218 -17.78 -7.21 6.55
CA PRO A 218 -17.22 -8.42 5.98
C PRO A 218 -17.58 -8.59 4.49
N ILE A 219 -16.62 -9.02 3.70
CA ILE A 219 -16.84 -9.48 2.31
C ILE A 219 -17.06 -10.99 2.37
N ALA A 220 -18.27 -11.40 2.75
CA ALA A 220 -18.59 -12.80 3.08
C ALA A 220 -18.64 -13.74 1.86
N SER A 221 -18.95 -13.20 0.68
CA SER A 221 -19.12 -13.99 -0.55
C SER A 221 -18.50 -13.26 -1.75
N PRO A 222 -17.17 -13.07 -1.76
CA PRO A 222 -16.53 -12.45 -2.91
C PRO A 222 -16.62 -13.41 -4.10
N ASN A 223 -17.04 -12.88 -5.27
CA ASN A 223 -16.96 -13.60 -6.54
C ASN A 223 -15.56 -13.53 -7.16
N ILE A 224 -14.56 -13.12 -6.36
CA ILE A 224 -13.19 -12.89 -6.78
C ILE A 224 -12.21 -13.66 -5.90
N LYS A 225 -11.09 -14.09 -6.47
CA LYS A 225 -9.99 -14.68 -5.71
C LYS A 225 -9.35 -13.61 -4.83
N ILE A 226 -9.23 -13.88 -3.53
CA ILE A 226 -8.55 -13.00 -2.57
C ILE A 226 -7.41 -13.76 -1.92
N THR A 227 -6.20 -13.21 -1.99
CA THR A 227 -5.03 -13.70 -1.26
C THR A 227 -4.50 -12.60 -0.36
N VAL A 228 -4.25 -12.94 0.90
CA VAL A 228 -3.68 -12.05 1.91
C VAL A 228 -2.44 -12.69 2.48
N LEU A 229 -1.35 -11.93 2.58
CA LEU A 229 -0.14 -12.42 3.22
C LEU A 229 0.41 -11.41 4.23
N PHE A 230 1.11 -11.96 5.23
CA PHE A 230 1.87 -11.22 6.25
C PHE A 230 3.24 -11.84 6.41
N GLY A 231 4.22 -11.05 6.82
CA GLY A 231 5.43 -11.61 7.38
C GLY A 231 5.16 -12.24 8.76
N ASP A 232 5.99 -13.20 9.17
CA ASP A 232 5.90 -13.80 10.52
C ASP A 232 6.24 -12.80 11.64
N ASP A 233 7.14 -11.83 11.38
CA ASP A 233 7.49 -10.70 12.26
C ASP A 233 7.00 -9.34 11.68
N ASP A 234 5.77 -9.30 11.19
CA ASP A 234 5.15 -8.08 10.65
C ASP A 234 4.79 -7.09 11.76
N ILE A 235 4.81 -5.80 11.42
CA ILE A 235 4.37 -4.71 12.31
C ILE A 235 2.89 -4.80 12.66
N ILE A 236 2.08 -5.45 11.82
CA ILE A 236 0.67 -5.74 12.06
C ILE A 236 0.57 -7.09 12.77
N GLY A 237 0.38 -7.06 14.06
CA GLY A 237 0.36 -8.21 14.93
C GLY A 237 -1.05 -8.74 15.24
N LYS A 238 -1.56 -8.47 16.45
CA LYS A 238 -2.87 -8.94 16.90
C LYS A 238 -4.05 -8.38 16.10
N SER A 239 -3.89 -7.18 15.54
CA SER A 239 -4.92 -6.54 14.74
C SER A 239 -5.18 -7.21 13.37
N ARG A 240 -4.35 -8.21 12.96
CA ARG A 240 -4.66 -9.11 11.81
C ARG A 240 -6.04 -9.77 11.94
N LYS A 241 -6.53 -9.99 13.16
CA LYS A 241 -7.87 -10.57 13.43
C LYS A 241 -8.96 -9.86 12.64
N TYR A 242 -8.90 -8.54 12.52
CA TYR A 242 -9.90 -7.75 11.78
C TYR A 242 -9.91 -8.03 10.28
N ILE A 243 -8.78 -8.44 9.73
CA ILE A 243 -8.65 -8.81 8.31
C ILE A 243 -9.19 -10.22 8.10
N TYR A 244 -8.89 -11.16 9.01
CA TYR A 244 -9.45 -12.51 8.97
C TYR A 244 -10.99 -12.50 9.07
N GLU A 245 -11.54 -11.70 9.98
CA GLU A 245 -12.99 -11.54 10.15
C GLU A 245 -13.64 -10.90 8.92
N ARG A 246 -12.96 -9.91 8.29
CA ARG A 246 -13.47 -9.20 7.13
C ARG A 246 -13.43 -10.02 5.84
N LEU A 247 -12.43 -10.87 5.68
CA LEU A 247 -12.17 -11.64 4.47
C LEU A 247 -12.18 -13.15 4.75
N PRO A 248 -13.28 -13.72 5.27
CA PRO A 248 -13.31 -15.09 5.78
C PRO A 248 -13.06 -16.16 4.70
N LYS A 249 -13.21 -15.81 3.42
CA LYS A 249 -12.95 -16.71 2.28
C LYS A 249 -11.63 -16.45 1.56
N ALA A 250 -10.81 -15.53 2.06
CA ALA A 250 -9.48 -15.29 1.50
C ALA A 250 -8.52 -16.44 1.80
N ILE A 251 -7.55 -16.62 0.92
CA ILE A 251 -6.42 -17.51 1.16
C ILE A 251 -5.37 -16.70 1.92
N PHE A 252 -5.01 -17.17 3.13
CA PHE A 252 -4.04 -16.49 3.98
C PHE A 252 -2.69 -17.20 3.96
N HIS A 253 -1.61 -16.43 3.88
CA HIS A 253 -0.24 -16.92 3.96
C HIS A 253 0.56 -16.15 5.02
N ILE A 254 1.48 -16.85 5.65
CA ILE A 254 2.54 -16.25 6.49
C ILE A 254 3.87 -16.52 5.79
N VAL A 255 4.60 -15.46 5.46
CA VAL A 255 5.93 -15.54 4.86
C VAL A 255 6.95 -15.65 5.99
N PRO A 256 7.69 -16.76 6.11
CA PRO A 256 8.67 -16.94 7.18
C PRO A 256 9.86 -16.00 7.00
N GLN A 257 10.54 -15.68 8.10
CA GLN A 257 11.73 -14.81 8.13
C GLN A 257 11.48 -13.46 7.43
N SER A 258 10.32 -12.88 7.65
CA SER A 258 9.84 -11.70 6.94
C SER A 258 9.05 -10.79 7.85
N GLY A 259 9.21 -9.50 7.66
CA GLY A 259 8.42 -8.44 8.29
C GLY A 259 7.45 -7.80 7.31
N HIS A 260 7.31 -6.47 7.41
CA HIS A 260 6.34 -5.68 6.66
C HIS A 260 6.59 -5.59 5.15
N LEU A 261 7.81 -5.95 4.69
CA LEU A 261 8.25 -5.90 3.29
C LEU A 261 8.67 -7.32 2.82
N PRO A 262 7.73 -8.27 2.72
CA PRO A 262 8.06 -9.68 2.49
C PRO A 262 8.76 -9.93 1.15
N TRP A 263 8.52 -9.13 0.12
CA TRP A 263 9.22 -9.24 -1.17
C TRP A 263 10.70 -8.88 -1.10
N LEU A 264 11.13 -8.16 -0.05
CA LEU A 264 12.54 -7.85 0.23
C LEU A 264 13.15 -8.85 1.20
N HIS A 265 12.40 -9.32 2.20
CA HIS A 265 12.92 -10.13 3.29
C HIS A 265 13.01 -11.62 2.94
N ASN A 266 12.02 -12.14 2.21
CA ASN A 266 11.99 -13.51 1.73
C ASN A 266 11.35 -13.57 0.32
N PRO A 267 12.09 -13.08 -0.70
CA PRO A 267 11.57 -12.98 -2.07
C PRO A 267 11.16 -14.34 -2.65
N GLU A 268 11.88 -15.42 -2.35
CA GLU A 268 11.57 -16.76 -2.87
C GLU A 268 10.15 -17.19 -2.50
N VAL A 269 9.82 -17.16 -1.21
CA VAL A 269 8.49 -17.55 -0.72
C VAL A 269 7.44 -16.53 -1.18
N PHE A 270 7.76 -15.23 -1.13
CA PHE A 270 6.85 -14.18 -1.58
C PHE A 270 6.44 -14.37 -3.04
N PHE A 271 7.40 -14.51 -3.96
CA PHE A 271 7.11 -14.66 -5.39
C PHE A 271 6.45 -16.01 -5.71
N THR A 272 6.72 -17.07 -4.95
CA THR A 272 5.97 -18.33 -5.06
C THR A 272 4.48 -18.13 -4.79
N ILE A 273 4.12 -17.39 -3.73
CA ILE A 273 2.72 -17.08 -3.40
C ILE A 273 2.11 -16.16 -4.47
N LEU A 274 2.85 -15.14 -4.91
CA LEU A 274 2.40 -14.23 -5.97
C LEU A 274 2.11 -14.99 -7.26
N ASN A 275 3.01 -15.88 -7.68
CA ASN A 275 2.86 -16.74 -8.86
C ASN A 275 1.62 -17.62 -8.76
N GLY A 276 1.37 -18.23 -7.60
CA GLY A 276 0.19 -19.03 -7.36
C GLY A 276 -1.12 -18.23 -7.43
N HIS A 277 -1.10 -16.94 -7.07
CA HIS A 277 -2.26 -16.06 -7.20
C HIS A 277 -2.54 -15.69 -8.65
N TYR A 278 -1.51 -15.28 -9.38
CA TYR A 278 -1.61 -14.75 -10.74
C TYR A 278 -1.41 -15.82 -11.85
N ASN A 279 -1.29 -17.10 -11.49
CA ASN A 279 -1.05 -18.21 -12.42
C ASN A 279 0.20 -17.98 -13.31
N LEU A 280 1.29 -17.49 -12.68
CA LEU A 280 2.56 -17.21 -13.33
C LEU A 280 3.49 -18.44 -13.38
N ASN A 281 2.96 -19.65 -13.32
CA ASN A 281 3.78 -20.86 -13.35
C ASN A 281 4.55 -20.93 -14.68
N HIS A 282 5.83 -21.04 -14.58
CA HIS A 282 6.77 -21.31 -15.68
C HIS A 282 6.78 -22.80 -16.01
#